data_6442d20a7f8f20d754d16d0ffcdb618b
#
_entry.id   6442d20a7f8f20d754d16d0ffcdb618b
#
_cell.length_a   1.000
_cell.length_b   1.000
_cell.length_c   1.000
_cell.angle_alpha   90.00
_cell.angle_beta   90.00
_cell.angle_gamma   90.00
#
_symmetry.space_group_name_H-M   'P 1'
#
loop_
_entity.id
_entity.type
_entity.pdbx_description
1 polymer ?
#
loop_
_entity_poly.entity_id
_entity_poly.type
_entity_poly.pdbx_seq_one_letter_code
_entity_poly.pdbx_strand_id
1 'polypeptide(L)'
;MRNFLLILILFVVTTASFSQSDALAKNYFEQGEFEKALRIYEKLSEQNPYRMDFFLGMVEANQQLENFSKVESLLNEKLNGSRNYPQLYVELGYNYSLQNKTELAVENYHKAIETLDLNPNFAYNVGAAFQKYSLLDEAVTTYEKGMSLNDKMDFHSQLARIYGEQGQLEKMFDSYIKIIERNLSFKSSAQRYFSQYITEDSNNEANQILRRILLQRSQQNPDVLYNELLSWLFIQQKEYKKAFVQEKAIYKRLGVELRGITELAYIAIADEDYTSGREIVSYLIENSFTPQSRLQGNQILMQMEVKTATPKGYADIEKKFESLLEEFGRGRETYLLQIDYNNFLAFQNNKKEQAIKNLKALAKEPLSAYQEARVKMELADILVFDEKFNEALIYYSQIQKKVQSDVLAQEARFKVARTSYFKGDFDWAQVQLDVLKKSTSQLIANDAMELSLLISDNTMEDSTQTALKKYARADLLAFQKKNSEAISVLDDILSNHKGEKIEDEALFKQGKIFEKIGEYSRAESNYSKIIEFYSDDILADDAHFHLAKIYEEKLELPVKAKEHYEAIIFNYADSIYFIEARKKYRTLRGDAIN
;
A
#
# COMPACT_ATOMS: atom_id res chain seq x y z
N MET A 1 -48.82 13.26 -24.59
CA MET A 1 -47.36 13.28 -24.47
C MET A 1 -46.79 14.68 -24.17
N ARG A 2 -47.18 15.75 -24.92
CA ARG A 2 -46.64 17.12 -24.71
C ARG A 2 -46.90 17.68 -23.29
N ASN A 3 -48.08 17.44 -22.71
CA ASN A 3 -48.38 17.90 -21.34
C ASN A 3 -47.70 17.05 -20.25
N PHE A 4 -47.42 15.78 -20.50
CA PHE A 4 -46.67 14.92 -19.59
C PHE A 4 -45.17 15.29 -19.57
N LEU A 5 -44.63 15.67 -20.74
CA LEU A 5 -43.24 16.14 -20.85
C LEU A 5 -43.07 17.51 -20.15
N LEU A 6 -44.05 18.41 -20.25
CA LEU A 6 -44.05 19.70 -19.55
C LEU A 6 -44.10 19.52 -18.02
N ILE A 7 -44.90 18.59 -17.51
CA ILE A 7 -44.98 18.26 -16.08
C ILE A 7 -43.64 17.64 -15.58
N LEU A 8 -43.05 16.76 -16.40
CA LEU A 8 -41.75 16.14 -16.07
C LEU A 8 -40.62 17.18 -16.05
N ILE A 9 -40.58 18.11 -17.01
CA ILE A 9 -39.61 19.20 -17.05
C ILE A 9 -39.82 20.16 -15.88
N LEU A 10 -41.05 20.47 -15.49
CA LEU A 10 -41.35 21.32 -14.34
C LEU A 10 -40.88 20.65 -13.04
N PHE A 11 -41.03 19.33 -12.91
CA PHE A 11 -40.59 18.55 -11.74
C PHE A 11 -39.06 18.51 -11.63
N VAL A 12 -38.35 18.35 -12.76
CA VAL A 12 -36.87 18.35 -12.80
C VAL A 12 -36.30 19.74 -12.49
N VAL A 13 -36.93 20.81 -12.97
CA VAL A 13 -36.47 22.19 -12.70
C VAL A 13 -36.68 22.56 -11.24
N THR A 14 -37.78 22.13 -10.60
CA THR A 14 -38.05 22.43 -9.19
C THR A 14 -37.08 21.67 -8.28
N THR A 15 -36.79 20.39 -8.54
CA THR A 15 -35.81 19.61 -7.73
C THR A 15 -34.40 20.13 -7.87
N ALA A 16 -33.96 20.56 -9.03
CA ALA A 16 -32.67 21.18 -9.26
C ALA A 16 -32.50 22.51 -8.49
N SER A 17 -33.55 23.33 -8.45
CA SER A 17 -33.54 24.63 -7.75
C SER A 17 -33.42 24.46 -6.22
N PHE A 18 -34.05 23.45 -5.63
CA PHE A 18 -33.97 23.18 -4.19
C PHE A 18 -32.60 22.65 -3.77
N SER A 19 -32.01 21.75 -4.54
CA SER A 19 -30.67 21.24 -4.30
C SER A 19 -29.61 22.35 -4.33
N GLN A 20 -29.77 23.31 -5.24
CA GLN A 20 -28.86 24.45 -5.38
C GLN A 20 -29.00 25.44 -4.22
N SER A 21 -30.21 25.62 -3.68
CA SER A 21 -30.47 26.51 -2.52
C SER A 21 -29.94 25.92 -1.21
N ASP A 22 -30.06 24.60 -0.98
CA ASP A 22 -29.51 23.92 0.19
C ASP A 22 -27.97 23.97 0.19
N ALA A 23 -27.34 23.65 -0.95
CA ALA A 23 -25.89 23.74 -1.10
C ALA A 23 -25.35 25.16 -0.85
N LEU A 24 -26.13 26.19 -1.29
CA LEU A 24 -25.77 27.58 -1.05
C LEU A 24 -25.91 27.96 0.44
N ALA A 25 -26.95 27.48 1.14
CA ALA A 25 -27.14 27.73 2.56
C ALA A 25 -25.99 27.10 3.38
N LYS A 26 -25.60 25.85 3.08
CA LYS A 26 -24.45 25.18 3.69
C LYS A 26 -23.16 25.93 3.47
N ASN A 27 -22.92 26.39 2.24
CA ASN A 27 -21.72 27.15 1.91
C ASN A 27 -21.63 28.46 2.72
N TYR A 28 -22.72 29.22 2.83
CA TYR A 28 -22.74 30.42 3.68
C TYR A 28 -22.53 30.08 5.16
N PHE A 29 -23.10 28.98 5.65
CA PHE A 29 -22.91 28.54 7.01
C PHE A 29 -21.45 28.18 7.30
N GLU A 30 -20.79 27.43 6.41
CA GLU A 30 -19.38 27.05 6.50
C GLU A 30 -18.43 28.26 6.41
N GLN A 31 -18.83 29.33 5.70
CA GLN A 31 -18.11 30.60 5.63
C GLN A 31 -18.34 31.53 6.84
N GLY A 32 -19.17 31.13 7.80
CA GLY A 32 -19.52 31.96 8.96
C GLY A 32 -20.54 33.05 8.66
N GLU A 33 -21.16 33.05 7.45
CA GLU A 33 -22.19 34.04 7.05
C GLU A 33 -23.59 33.56 7.50
N PHE A 34 -23.77 33.44 8.81
CA PHE A 34 -24.94 32.80 9.44
C PHE A 34 -26.27 33.49 9.13
N GLU A 35 -26.31 34.82 8.99
CA GLU A 35 -27.54 35.54 8.63
C GLU A 35 -27.98 35.21 7.19
N LYS A 36 -27.03 35.02 6.26
CA LYS A 36 -27.38 34.65 4.91
C LYS A 36 -27.87 33.21 4.85
N ALA A 37 -27.20 32.29 5.54
CA ALA A 37 -27.62 30.92 5.69
C ALA A 37 -29.03 30.82 6.31
N LEU A 38 -29.28 31.55 7.40
CA LEU A 38 -30.57 31.58 8.09
C LEU A 38 -31.72 31.97 7.15
N ARG A 39 -31.57 33.04 6.37
CA ARG A 39 -32.63 33.51 5.44
C ARG A 39 -33.00 32.43 4.43
N ILE A 40 -32.01 31.65 3.98
CA ILE A 40 -32.26 30.57 3.01
C ILE A 40 -32.95 29.40 3.72
N TYR A 41 -32.45 28.98 4.89
CA TYR A 41 -33.05 27.88 5.65
C TYR A 41 -34.48 28.20 6.13
N GLU A 42 -34.79 29.44 6.53
CA GLU A 42 -36.16 29.87 6.85
C GLU A 42 -37.09 29.64 5.67
N LYS A 43 -36.71 30.15 4.49
CA LYS A 43 -37.49 29.95 3.24
C LYS A 43 -37.64 28.48 2.86
N LEU A 44 -36.56 27.69 2.96
CA LEU A 44 -36.60 26.27 2.66
C LEU A 44 -37.49 25.50 3.64
N SER A 45 -37.44 25.82 4.94
CA SER A 45 -38.25 25.20 5.99
C SER A 45 -39.73 25.55 5.82
N GLU A 46 -40.07 26.80 5.50
CA GLU A 46 -41.46 27.22 5.21
C GLU A 46 -42.06 26.48 3.98
N GLN A 47 -41.26 26.33 2.92
CA GLN A 47 -41.69 25.64 1.69
C GLN A 47 -41.77 24.12 1.87
N ASN A 48 -41.01 23.57 2.80
CA ASN A 48 -40.89 22.12 3.06
C ASN A 48 -40.99 21.80 4.56
N PRO A 49 -42.14 21.97 5.21
CA PRO A 49 -42.32 21.88 6.66
C PRO A 49 -41.97 20.51 7.27
N TYR A 50 -41.88 19.48 6.41
CA TYR A 50 -41.56 18.09 6.80
C TYR A 50 -40.08 17.72 6.65
N ARG A 51 -39.27 18.57 6.01
CA ARG A 51 -37.82 18.39 5.83
C ARG A 51 -37.12 18.83 7.12
N MET A 52 -36.72 17.84 7.92
CA MET A 52 -36.06 18.09 9.22
C MET A 52 -34.67 18.72 9.06
N ASP A 53 -33.97 18.40 8.00
CA ASP A 53 -32.64 18.96 7.71
C ASP A 53 -32.67 20.49 7.51
N PHE A 54 -33.68 21.03 6.84
CA PHE A 54 -33.84 22.48 6.68
C PHE A 54 -34.22 23.15 8.00
N PHE A 55 -35.08 22.51 8.79
CA PHE A 55 -35.44 22.99 10.12
C PHE A 55 -34.21 23.00 11.05
N LEU A 56 -33.41 21.95 11.05
CA LEU A 56 -32.19 21.91 11.85
C LEU A 56 -31.15 22.93 11.38
N GLY A 57 -30.97 23.12 10.08
CA GLY A 57 -30.11 24.20 9.55
C GLY A 57 -30.53 25.59 9.98
N MET A 58 -31.85 25.85 10.06
CA MET A 58 -32.39 27.09 10.62
C MET A 58 -32.11 27.22 12.14
N VAL A 59 -32.24 26.13 12.90
CA VAL A 59 -31.93 26.06 14.33
C VAL A 59 -30.45 26.38 14.56
N GLU A 60 -29.54 25.67 13.83
CA GLU A 60 -28.11 25.86 13.95
C GLU A 60 -27.65 27.28 13.61
N ALA A 61 -28.21 27.87 12.53
CA ALA A 61 -27.89 29.24 12.17
C ALA A 61 -28.33 30.23 13.23
N ASN A 62 -29.53 30.04 13.88
CA ASN A 62 -29.95 30.87 15.00
C ASN A 62 -29.09 30.66 16.24
N GLN A 63 -28.59 29.45 16.50
CA GLN A 63 -27.65 29.17 17.61
C GLN A 63 -26.33 29.91 17.42
N GLN A 64 -25.78 29.92 16.21
CA GLN A 64 -24.55 30.66 15.89
C GLN A 64 -24.74 32.19 16.01
N LEU A 65 -25.94 32.68 15.79
CA LEU A 65 -26.33 34.08 15.98
C LEU A 65 -26.76 34.41 17.41
N GLU A 66 -26.61 33.46 18.35
CA GLU A 66 -27.00 33.60 19.77
C GLU A 66 -28.50 33.91 19.99
N ASN A 67 -29.35 33.61 19.03
CA ASN A 67 -30.80 33.76 19.10
C ASN A 67 -31.47 32.65 19.95
N PHE A 68 -30.92 32.33 21.10
CA PHE A 68 -31.27 31.15 21.92
C PHE A 68 -32.72 31.04 22.28
N SER A 69 -33.39 32.16 22.62
CA SER A 69 -34.81 32.17 22.97
C SER A 69 -35.72 31.87 21.76
N LYS A 70 -35.32 32.31 20.56
CA LYS A 70 -36.01 31.96 19.31
C LYS A 70 -35.86 30.45 19.01
N VAL A 71 -34.67 29.91 19.20
CA VAL A 71 -34.39 28.46 19.04
C VAL A 71 -35.25 27.63 19.99
N GLU A 72 -35.30 28.02 21.29
CA GLU A 72 -36.12 27.36 22.29
C GLU A 72 -37.60 27.33 21.90
N SER A 73 -38.14 28.46 21.41
CA SER A 73 -39.53 28.54 20.95
C SER A 73 -39.77 27.62 19.75
N LEU A 74 -38.91 27.65 18.74
CA LEU A 74 -39.02 26.81 17.52
C LEU A 74 -38.97 25.32 17.86
N LEU A 75 -38.06 24.92 18.74
CA LEU A 75 -37.89 23.52 19.13
C LEU A 75 -39.09 23.03 19.92
N ASN A 76 -39.59 23.84 20.90
CA ASN A 76 -40.76 23.50 21.71
C ASN A 76 -42.04 23.44 20.87
N GLU A 77 -42.23 24.33 19.90
CA GLU A 77 -43.36 24.28 18.97
C GLU A 77 -43.34 22.97 18.16
N LYS A 78 -42.16 22.58 17.66
CA LYS A 78 -42.01 21.37 16.87
C LYS A 78 -42.17 20.09 17.69
N LEU A 79 -41.69 20.09 18.97
CA LEU A 79 -41.84 18.97 19.89
C LEU A 79 -43.30 18.75 20.31
N ASN A 80 -44.10 19.85 20.44
CA ASN A 80 -45.51 19.78 20.76
C ASN A 80 -46.41 19.49 19.56
N GLY A 81 -45.84 19.34 18.38
CA GLY A 81 -46.55 19.02 17.14
C GLY A 81 -47.06 17.57 17.08
N SER A 82 -47.83 17.26 16.06
CA SER A 82 -48.43 15.93 15.85
C SER A 82 -47.43 14.80 15.56
N ARG A 83 -46.20 15.12 15.20
CA ARG A 83 -45.14 14.15 14.89
C ARG A 83 -44.11 14.13 16.02
N ASN A 84 -43.69 12.93 16.39
CA ASN A 84 -42.67 12.75 17.44
C ASN A 84 -41.27 12.83 16.84
N TYR A 85 -40.45 13.78 17.28
CA TYR A 85 -39.06 14.02 16.86
C TYR A 85 -38.15 14.08 18.11
N PRO A 86 -37.88 12.95 18.77
CA PRO A 86 -37.19 12.95 20.06
C PRO A 86 -35.76 13.49 20.01
N GLN A 87 -35.10 13.43 18.84
CA GLN A 87 -33.78 14.05 18.63
C GLN A 87 -33.80 15.58 18.89
N LEU A 88 -34.96 16.24 18.85
CA LEU A 88 -35.06 17.67 19.13
C LEU A 88 -34.88 18.00 20.62
N TYR A 89 -35.05 17.03 21.53
CA TYR A 89 -34.62 17.20 22.90
C TYR A 89 -33.10 17.34 23.02
N VAL A 90 -32.33 16.67 22.18
CA VAL A 90 -30.87 16.84 22.12
C VAL A 90 -30.52 18.24 21.63
N GLU A 91 -31.18 18.72 20.56
CA GLU A 91 -31.02 20.10 20.06
C GLU A 91 -31.35 21.14 21.10
N LEU A 92 -32.44 20.92 21.88
CA LEU A 92 -32.86 21.82 22.97
C LEU A 92 -31.86 21.80 24.12
N GLY A 93 -31.39 20.62 24.51
CA GLY A 93 -30.34 20.48 25.53
C GLY A 93 -29.05 21.18 25.10
N TYR A 94 -28.64 21.03 23.84
CA TYR A 94 -27.48 21.72 23.29
C TYR A 94 -27.69 23.26 23.30
N ASN A 95 -28.86 23.73 22.93
CA ASN A 95 -29.21 25.16 23.02
C ASN A 95 -29.10 25.73 24.46
N TYR A 96 -29.40 24.92 25.48
CA TYR A 96 -29.18 25.29 26.87
C TYR A 96 -27.71 25.23 27.28
N SER A 97 -26.96 24.26 26.77
CA SER A 97 -25.52 24.15 27.05
C SER A 97 -24.75 25.38 26.54
N LEU A 98 -25.08 25.89 25.35
CA LEU A 98 -24.51 27.12 24.79
C LEU A 98 -24.76 28.36 25.70
N GLN A 99 -25.81 28.32 26.52
CA GLN A 99 -26.15 29.35 27.48
C GLN A 99 -25.58 29.11 28.90
N ASN A 100 -24.74 28.05 29.06
CA ASN A 100 -24.23 27.58 30.36
C ASN A 100 -25.34 27.14 31.37
N LYS A 101 -26.52 26.76 30.86
CA LYS A 101 -27.64 26.24 31.65
C LYS A 101 -27.55 24.71 31.73
N THR A 102 -26.54 24.21 32.44
CA THR A 102 -26.15 22.78 32.43
C THR A 102 -27.27 21.87 32.94
N GLU A 103 -28.01 22.27 33.99
CA GLU A 103 -29.10 21.44 34.54
C GLU A 103 -30.21 21.20 33.50
N LEU A 104 -30.62 22.26 32.80
CA LEU A 104 -31.65 22.18 31.75
C LEU A 104 -31.13 21.37 30.52
N ALA A 105 -29.85 21.49 30.20
CA ALA A 105 -29.25 20.72 29.15
C ALA A 105 -29.32 19.21 29.46
N VAL A 106 -28.86 18.81 30.64
CA VAL A 106 -28.86 17.40 31.10
C VAL A 106 -30.29 16.86 31.19
N GLU A 107 -31.26 17.64 31.74
CA GLU A 107 -32.67 17.24 31.78
C GLU A 107 -33.21 16.88 30.37
N ASN A 108 -32.90 17.70 29.36
CA ASN A 108 -33.36 17.46 28.02
C ASN A 108 -32.62 16.26 27.35
N TYR A 109 -31.35 16.05 27.63
CA TYR A 109 -30.62 14.85 27.17
C TYR A 109 -31.25 13.58 27.77
N HIS A 110 -31.60 13.59 29.05
CA HIS A 110 -32.31 12.46 29.66
C HIS A 110 -33.67 12.22 29.02
N LYS A 111 -34.47 13.30 28.79
CA LYS A 111 -35.76 13.16 28.07
C LYS A 111 -35.58 12.51 26.69
N ALA A 112 -34.55 12.90 25.94
CA ALA A 112 -34.27 12.27 24.65
C ALA A 112 -34.08 10.76 24.78
N ILE A 113 -33.27 10.32 25.77
CA ILE A 113 -32.97 8.89 26.00
C ILE A 113 -34.18 8.13 26.51
N GLU A 114 -35.02 8.73 27.36
CA GLU A 114 -36.26 8.14 27.90
C GLU A 114 -37.29 7.85 26.81
N THR A 115 -37.30 8.63 25.71
CA THR A 115 -38.22 8.35 24.60
C THR A 115 -38.02 6.96 23.97
N LEU A 116 -36.85 6.33 24.14
CA LEU A 116 -36.56 4.99 23.65
C LEU A 116 -37.42 3.93 24.36
N ASP A 117 -37.85 4.15 25.60
CA ASP A 117 -38.74 3.24 26.33
C ASP A 117 -40.12 3.15 25.67
N LEU A 118 -40.53 4.23 24.99
CA LEU A 118 -41.77 4.25 24.20
C LEU A 118 -41.60 3.67 22.82
N ASN A 119 -40.46 3.92 22.18
CA ASN A 119 -40.16 3.41 20.84
C ASN A 119 -38.63 3.31 20.62
N PRO A 120 -38.05 2.12 20.70
CA PRO A 120 -36.61 1.89 20.47
C PRO A 120 -36.10 2.35 19.10
N ASN A 121 -36.96 2.46 18.08
CA ASN A 121 -36.57 2.93 16.74
C ASN A 121 -36.01 4.37 16.71
N PHE A 122 -36.23 5.14 17.77
CA PHE A 122 -35.66 6.48 17.90
C PHE A 122 -34.15 6.46 18.18
N ALA A 123 -33.57 5.32 18.60
CA ALA A 123 -32.17 5.22 19.01
C ALA A 123 -31.19 5.73 17.94
N TYR A 124 -31.45 5.46 16.66
CA TYR A 124 -30.58 5.96 15.59
C TYR A 124 -30.56 7.49 15.52
N ASN A 125 -31.74 8.13 15.49
CA ASN A 125 -31.83 9.58 15.32
C ASN A 125 -31.34 10.33 16.57
N VAL A 126 -31.68 9.83 17.77
CA VAL A 126 -31.25 10.44 19.06
C VAL A 126 -29.72 10.26 19.23
N GLY A 127 -29.20 9.05 18.99
CA GLY A 127 -27.76 8.80 19.07
C GLY A 127 -26.95 9.61 18.05
N ALA A 128 -27.44 9.73 16.81
CA ALA A 128 -26.82 10.57 15.80
C ALA A 128 -26.82 12.07 16.19
N ALA A 129 -27.88 12.55 16.84
CA ALA A 129 -27.93 13.92 17.34
C ALA A 129 -26.90 14.16 18.46
N PHE A 130 -26.72 13.21 19.38
CA PHE A 130 -25.65 13.27 20.38
C PHE A 130 -24.25 13.26 19.75
N GLN A 131 -23.99 12.38 18.76
CA GLN A 131 -22.71 12.34 18.06
C GLN A 131 -22.38 13.67 17.36
N LYS A 132 -23.38 14.33 16.75
CA LYS A 132 -23.24 15.64 16.11
C LYS A 132 -22.60 16.68 17.04
N TYR A 133 -22.94 16.64 18.31
CA TYR A 133 -22.44 17.57 19.33
C TYR A 133 -21.30 16.99 20.19
N SER A 134 -20.69 15.91 19.76
CA SER A 134 -19.62 15.21 20.49
C SER A 134 -20.01 14.78 21.92
N LEU A 135 -21.31 14.58 22.16
CA LEU A 135 -21.87 14.05 23.41
C LEU A 135 -21.79 12.50 23.33
N LEU A 136 -20.55 12.00 23.38
CA LEU A 136 -20.25 10.61 23.04
C LEU A 136 -20.77 9.61 24.06
N ASP A 137 -20.79 9.97 25.36
CA ASP A 137 -21.29 9.08 26.42
C ASP A 137 -22.81 8.91 26.33
N GLU A 138 -23.55 9.99 26.03
CA GLU A 138 -24.99 9.96 25.79
C GLU A 138 -25.33 9.19 24.51
N ALA A 139 -24.49 9.32 23.45
CA ALA A 139 -24.64 8.55 22.23
C ALA A 139 -24.45 7.04 22.48
N VAL A 140 -23.42 6.65 23.24
CA VAL A 140 -23.20 5.25 23.67
C VAL A 140 -24.41 4.73 24.42
N THR A 141 -24.84 5.47 25.47
CA THR A 141 -26.01 5.11 26.29
C THR A 141 -27.25 4.91 25.43
N THR A 142 -27.47 5.79 24.47
CA THR A 142 -28.62 5.72 23.54
C THR A 142 -28.58 4.47 22.66
N TYR A 143 -27.44 4.18 22.04
CA TYR A 143 -27.31 3.02 21.16
C TYR A 143 -27.38 1.71 21.94
N GLU A 144 -26.72 1.61 23.08
CA GLU A 144 -26.79 0.44 23.95
C GLU A 144 -28.22 0.19 24.46
N LYS A 145 -28.92 1.24 24.92
CA LYS A 145 -30.32 1.15 25.33
C LYS A 145 -31.22 0.71 24.19
N GLY A 146 -31.03 1.26 22.97
CA GLY A 146 -31.79 0.86 21.78
C GLY A 146 -31.64 -0.63 21.49
N MET A 147 -30.40 -1.15 21.52
CA MET A 147 -30.13 -2.58 21.31
C MET A 147 -30.67 -3.46 22.45
N SER A 148 -30.67 -2.97 23.69
CA SER A 148 -31.22 -3.72 24.82
C SER A 148 -32.74 -3.84 24.78
N LEU A 149 -33.43 -2.83 24.24
CA LEU A 149 -34.88 -2.82 24.09
C LEU A 149 -35.38 -3.57 22.84
N ASN A 150 -34.53 -3.70 21.83
CA ASN A 150 -34.85 -4.41 20.59
C ASN A 150 -33.59 -5.10 20.02
N ASP A 151 -33.54 -6.42 20.16
CA ASP A 151 -32.44 -7.30 19.76
C ASP A 151 -32.19 -7.34 18.23
N LYS A 152 -33.14 -6.85 17.42
CA LYS A 152 -33.00 -6.72 15.98
C LYS A 152 -32.17 -5.49 15.57
N MET A 153 -31.98 -4.54 16.48
CA MET A 153 -31.16 -3.37 16.22
C MET A 153 -29.68 -3.71 16.31
N ASP A 154 -28.88 -3.09 15.45
CA ASP A 154 -27.43 -3.23 15.47
C ASP A 154 -26.75 -1.87 15.30
N PHE A 155 -26.15 -1.38 16.36
CA PHE A 155 -25.40 -0.13 16.41
C PHE A 155 -23.91 -0.38 16.68
N HIS A 156 -23.39 -1.60 16.52
CA HIS A 156 -21.99 -1.89 16.78
C HIS A 156 -21.04 -1.07 15.90
N SER A 157 -21.46 -0.69 14.67
CA SER A 157 -20.66 0.17 13.80
C SER A 157 -20.52 1.61 14.34
N GLN A 158 -21.61 2.16 14.90
CA GLN A 158 -21.61 3.48 15.55
C GLN A 158 -20.78 3.43 16.84
N LEU A 159 -21.05 2.44 17.68
CA LEU A 159 -20.32 2.23 18.93
C LEU A 159 -18.82 2.02 18.71
N ALA A 160 -18.42 1.21 17.71
CA ALA A 160 -17.01 0.98 17.41
C ALA A 160 -16.27 2.28 17.10
N ARG A 161 -16.89 3.18 16.33
CA ARG A 161 -16.29 4.49 16.03
C ARG A 161 -16.20 5.37 17.28
N ILE A 162 -17.27 5.45 18.05
CA ILE A 162 -17.29 6.24 19.30
C ILE A 162 -16.23 5.73 20.28
N TYR A 163 -16.15 4.42 20.50
CA TYR A 163 -15.14 3.84 21.38
C TYR A 163 -13.71 4.09 20.89
N GLY A 164 -13.50 4.10 19.55
CA GLY A 164 -12.22 4.49 18.96
C GLY A 164 -11.85 5.94 19.25
N GLU A 165 -12.79 6.88 19.08
CA GLU A 165 -12.63 8.29 19.41
C GLU A 165 -12.36 8.53 20.92
N GLN A 166 -12.96 7.71 21.79
CA GLN A 166 -12.75 7.75 23.24
C GLN A 166 -11.48 7.01 23.70
N GLY A 167 -10.73 6.35 22.80
CA GLY A 167 -9.57 5.53 23.14
C GLY A 167 -9.90 4.21 23.88
N GLN A 168 -11.17 3.80 23.89
CA GLN A 168 -11.64 2.56 24.53
C GLN A 168 -11.42 1.36 23.60
N LEU A 169 -10.13 1.01 23.35
CA LEU A 169 -9.73 0.02 22.33
C LEU A 169 -10.40 -1.34 22.50
N GLU A 170 -10.56 -1.82 23.74
CA GLU A 170 -11.18 -3.13 24.00
C GLU A 170 -12.63 -3.18 23.50
N LYS A 171 -13.43 -2.17 23.83
CA LYS A 171 -14.82 -2.07 23.38
C LYS A 171 -14.94 -1.84 21.88
N MET A 172 -14.01 -1.07 21.31
CA MET A 172 -13.93 -0.83 19.88
C MET A 172 -13.69 -2.15 19.12
N PHE A 173 -12.64 -2.89 19.48
CA PHE A 173 -12.34 -4.18 18.84
C PHE A 173 -13.47 -5.19 19.02
N ASP A 174 -14.04 -5.30 20.22
CA ASP A 174 -15.17 -6.19 20.48
C ASP A 174 -16.39 -5.85 19.60
N SER A 175 -16.69 -4.57 19.43
CA SER A 175 -17.78 -4.12 18.56
C SER A 175 -17.54 -4.49 17.09
N TYR A 176 -16.34 -4.25 16.56
CA TYR A 176 -16.01 -4.67 15.19
C TYR A 176 -16.05 -6.19 15.01
N ILE A 177 -15.57 -6.95 15.97
CA ILE A 177 -15.63 -8.43 15.92
C ILE A 177 -17.08 -8.90 15.88
N LYS A 178 -17.98 -8.31 16.68
CA LYS A 178 -19.44 -8.62 16.63
C LYS A 178 -20.05 -8.34 15.25
N ILE A 179 -19.60 -7.28 14.56
CA ILE A 179 -20.05 -7.01 13.19
C ILE A 179 -19.58 -8.12 12.24
N ILE A 180 -18.31 -8.55 12.37
CA ILE A 180 -17.75 -9.61 11.52
C ILE A 180 -18.48 -10.94 11.77
N GLU A 181 -18.78 -11.28 13.04
CA GLU A 181 -19.50 -12.49 13.42
C GLU A 181 -20.90 -12.56 12.78
N ARG A 182 -21.56 -11.41 12.63
CA ARG A 182 -22.85 -11.30 11.95
C ARG A 182 -22.73 -11.27 10.42
N ASN A 183 -21.67 -10.66 9.91
CA ASN A 183 -21.46 -10.49 8.48
C ASN A 183 -19.97 -10.58 8.11
N LEU A 184 -19.55 -11.76 7.67
CA LEU A 184 -18.16 -12.05 7.29
C LEU A 184 -17.62 -11.12 6.17
N SER A 185 -18.49 -10.54 5.34
CA SER A 185 -18.05 -9.61 4.29
C SER A 185 -17.42 -8.33 4.85
N PHE A 186 -17.68 -8.03 6.12
CA PHE A 186 -17.11 -6.86 6.80
C PHE A 186 -15.67 -7.08 7.31
N LYS A 187 -15.16 -8.32 7.29
CA LYS A 187 -13.81 -8.67 7.80
C LYS A 187 -12.70 -7.77 7.26
N SER A 188 -12.62 -7.60 5.94
CA SER A 188 -11.58 -6.76 5.33
C SER A 188 -11.69 -5.27 5.71
N SER A 189 -12.91 -4.77 5.93
CA SER A 189 -13.13 -3.40 6.40
C SER A 189 -12.68 -3.24 7.85
N ALA A 190 -13.03 -4.19 8.71
CA ALA A 190 -12.61 -4.20 10.10
C ALA A 190 -11.08 -4.30 10.24
N GLN A 191 -10.41 -5.14 9.45
CA GLN A 191 -8.96 -5.23 9.42
C GLN A 191 -8.30 -3.89 9.05
N ARG A 192 -8.86 -3.12 8.11
CA ARG A 192 -8.38 -1.76 7.79
C ARG A 192 -8.55 -0.79 8.97
N TYR A 193 -9.64 -0.90 9.74
CA TYR A 193 -9.78 -0.10 10.97
C TYR A 193 -8.77 -0.55 12.03
N PHE A 194 -8.59 -1.84 12.23
CA PHE A 194 -7.60 -2.37 13.17
C PHE A 194 -6.18 -1.89 12.84
N SER A 195 -5.81 -1.86 11.54
CA SER A 195 -4.50 -1.40 11.08
C SER A 195 -4.15 0.04 11.46
N GLN A 196 -5.12 0.86 11.89
CA GLN A 196 -4.88 2.21 12.38
C GLN A 196 -4.34 2.23 13.82
N TYR A 197 -4.53 1.15 14.56
CA TYR A 197 -4.17 1.05 15.99
C TYR A 197 -3.06 0.04 16.27
N ILE A 198 -2.97 -1.01 15.46
CA ILE A 198 -1.97 -2.06 15.62
C ILE A 198 -0.64 -1.67 14.96
N THR A 199 0.45 -2.22 15.48
CA THR A 199 1.83 -1.95 15.02
C THR A 199 2.60 -3.27 14.86
N GLU A 200 3.82 -3.20 14.34
CA GLU A 200 4.73 -4.35 14.27
C GLU A 200 5.21 -4.80 15.67
N ASP A 201 5.20 -3.91 16.67
CA ASP A 201 5.58 -4.27 18.04
C ASP A 201 4.51 -5.11 18.71
N SER A 202 4.81 -6.38 18.97
CA SER A 202 3.90 -7.33 19.63
C SER A 202 3.54 -6.95 21.07
N ASN A 203 4.28 -6.03 21.69
CA ASN A 203 4.04 -5.51 23.04
C ASN A 203 3.15 -4.26 23.04
N ASN A 204 2.82 -3.71 21.87
CA ASN A 204 1.88 -2.62 21.77
C ASN A 204 0.54 -2.97 22.42
N GLU A 205 -0.06 -2.03 23.16
CA GLU A 205 -1.29 -2.25 23.92
C GLU A 205 -2.46 -2.72 23.04
N ALA A 206 -2.68 -2.09 21.89
CA ALA A 206 -3.75 -2.47 20.97
C ALA A 206 -3.56 -3.90 20.43
N ASN A 207 -2.31 -4.28 20.12
CA ASN A 207 -1.97 -5.64 19.71
C ASN A 207 -2.30 -6.67 20.79
N GLN A 208 -1.99 -6.37 22.04
CA GLN A 208 -2.26 -7.27 23.17
C GLN A 208 -3.76 -7.39 23.43
N ILE A 209 -4.50 -6.29 23.38
CA ILE A 209 -5.95 -6.28 23.58
C ILE A 209 -6.63 -7.10 22.50
N LEU A 210 -6.35 -6.83 21.21
CA LEU A 210 -6.97 -7.55 20.10
C LEU A 210 -6.66 -9.05 20.17
N ARG A 211 -5.39 -9.41 20.41
CA ARG A 211 -4.98 -10.82 20.58
C ARG A 211 -5.75 -11.49 21.71
N ARG A 212 -5.89 -10.84 22.87
CA ARG A 212 -6.61 -11.36 24.02
C ARG A 212 -8.07 -11.64 23.69
N ILE A 213 -8.77 -10.68 23.05
CA ILE A 213 -10.17 -10.83 22.66
C ILE A 213 -10.33 -12.01 21.70
N LEU A 214 -9.51 -12.09 20.65
CA LEU A 214 -9.59 -13.16 19.67
C LEU A 214 -9.33 -14.55 20.27
N LEU A 215 -8.37 -14.66 21.19
CA LEU A 215 -8.10 -15.91 21.89
C LEU A 215 -9.26 -16.32 22.81
N GLN A 216 -9.84 -15.38 23.57
CA GLN A 216 -11.01 -15.64 24.40
C GLN A 216 -12.21 -16.11 23.58
N ARG A 217 -12.50 -15.43 22.47
CA ARG A 217 -13.58 -15.79 21.54
C ARG A 217 -13.35 -17.18 20.93
N SER A 218 -12.12 -17.46 20.48
CA SER A 218 -11.76 -18.77 19.94
C SER A 218 -11.91 -19.92 20.95
N GLN A 219 -11.72 -19.65 22.25
CA GLN A 219 -11.94 -20.64 23.31
C GLN A 219 -13.43 -20.86 23.62
N GLN A 220 -14.22 -19.79 23.60
CA GLN A 220 -15.66 -19.85 23.89
C GLN A 220 -16.46 -20.46 22.74
N ASN A 221 -16.14 -20.08 21.53
CA ASN A 221 -16.77 -20.57 20.31
C ASN A 221 -15.70 -20.83 19.24
N PRO A 222 -15.21 -22.06 19.11
CA PRO A 222 -14.17 -22.41 18.16
C PRO A 222 -14.64 -22.22 16.72
N ASP A 223 -14.30 -21.08 16.10
CA ASP A 223 -14.59 -20.75 14.71
C ASP A 223 -13.30 -20.46 13.93
N VAL A 224 -13.27 -20.78 12.65
CA VAL A 224 -12.15 -20.52 11.74
C VAL A 224 -11.87 -19.03 11.64
N LEU A 225 -12.88 -18.19 11.73
CA LEU A 225 -12.77 -16.72 11.71
C LEU A 225 -11.70 -16.21 12.68
N TYR A 226 -11.68 -16.72 13.91
CA TYR A 226 -10.73 -16.25 14.92
C TYR A 226 -9.29 -16.68 14.60
N ASN A 227 -9.11 -17.86 14.00
CA ASN A 227 -7.79 -18.27 13.51
C ASN A 227 -7.33 -17.38 12.35
N GLU A 228 -8.23 -17.02 11.42
CA GLU A 228 -7.92 -16.10 10.31
C GLU A 228 -7.53 -14.71 10.81
N LEU A 229 -8.27 -14.16 11.81
CA LEU A 229 -7.95 -12.86 12.40
C LEU A 229 -6.65 -12.89 13.22
N LEU A 230 -6.38 -13.98 13.94
CA LEU A 230 -5.11 -14.17 14.66
C LEU A 230 -3.94 -14.34 13.70
N SER A 231 -4.08 -15.12 12.62
CA SER A 231 -3.07 -15.25 11.58
C SER A 231 -2.73 -13.88 10.98
N TRP A 232 -3.76 -13.12 10.59
CA TRP A 232 -3.60 -11.77 10.08
C TRP A 232 -2.87 -10.87 11.09
N LEU A 233 -3.26 -10.86 12.37
CA LEU A 233 -2.61 -10.05 13.41
C LEU A 233 -1.13 -10.42 13.56
N PHE A 234 -0.80 -11.70 13.61
CA PHE A 234 0.59 -12.16 13.72
C PHE A 234 1.43 -11.82 12.48
N ILE A 235 0.83 -11.82 11.28
CA ILE A 235 1.47 -11.35 10.06
C ILE A 235 1.83 -9.86 10.16
N GLN A 236 0.89 -9.02 10.65
CA GLN A 236 1.18 -7.59 10.86
C GLN A 236 2.32 -7.35 11.86
N GLN A 237 2.52 -8.27 12.80
CA GLN A 237 3.58 -8.23 13.82
C GLN A 237 4.88 -8.93 13.35
N LYS A 238 4.94 -9.43 12.13
CA LYS A 238 6.04 -10.25 11.59
C LYS A 238 6.33 -11.50 12.42
N GLU A 239 5.35 -11.97 13.19
CA GLU A 239 5.44 -13.19 14.00
C GLU A 239 5.00 -14.43 13.21
N TYR A 240 5.70 -14.73 12.09
CA TYR A 240 5.30 -15.73 11.10
C TYR A 240 5.14 -17.14 11.66
N LYS A 241 5.91 -17.54 12.65
CA LYS A 241 5.72 -18.84 13.32
C LYS A 241 4.39 -18.92 14.05
N LYS A 242 3.92 -17.84 14.68
CA LYS A 242 2.61 -17.81 15.35
C LYS A 242 1.48 -17.78 14.32
N ALA A 243 1.64 -17.01 13.24
CA ALA A 243 0.70 -17.05 12.12
C ALA A 243 0.59 -18.46 11.51
N PHE A 244 1.71 -19.14 11.35
CA PHE A 244 1.75 -20.51 10.84
C PHE A 244 0.99 -21.51 11.72
N VAL A 245 1.03 -21.36 13.03
CA VAL A 245 0.20 -22.18 13.94
C VAL A 245 -1.28 -22.01 13.63
N GLN A 246 -1.73 -20.77 13.36
CA GLN A 246 -3.12 -20.49 13.03
C GLN A 246 -3.50 -21.06 11.65
N GLU A 247 -2.65 -20.86 10.65
CA GLU A 247 -2.88 -21.41 9.30
C GLU A 247 -2.97 -22.95 9.30
N LYS A 248 -2.12 -23.61 10.11
CA LYS A 248 -2.24 -25.07 10.30
C LYS A 248 -3.57 -25.46 10.96
N ALA A 249 -4.07 -24.68 11.91
CA ALA A 249 -5.36 -24.93 12.54
C ALA A 249 -6.52 -24.75 11.54
N ILE A 250 -6.46 -23.72 10.68
CA ILE A 250 -7.42 -23.49 9.60
C ILE A 250 -7.41 -24.69 8.63
N TYR A 251 -6.24 -25.07 8.15
CA TYR A 251 -6.10 -26.21 7.25
C TYR A 251 -6.66 -27.52 7.83
N LYS A 252 -6.34 -27.82 9.09
CA LYS A 252 -6.85 -29.02 9.78
C LYS A 252 -8.36 -29.05 9.92
N ARG A 253 -9.01 -27.88 10.04
CA ARG A 253 -10.47 -27.78 10.18
C ARG A 253 -11.20 -27.85 8.83
N LEU A 254 -10.68 -27.17 7.83
CA LEU A 254 -11.32 -27.04 6.53
C LEU A 254 -10.97 -28.18 5.57
N GLY A 255 -9.76 -28.72 5.67
CA GLY A 255 -9.29 -29.87 4.88
C GLY A 255 -9.17 -29.64 3.37
N VAL A 256 -9.25 -28.38 2.90
CA VAL A 256 -9.51 -28.11 1.48
C VAL A 256 -8.25 -27.68 0.73
N GLU A 257 -7.48 -26.72 1.22
CA GLU A 257 -6.34 -26.15 0.47
C GLU A 257 -5.25 -25.63 1.39
N LEU A 258 -4.00 -25.77 0.96
CA LEU A 258 -2.82 -25.21 1.63
C LEU A 258 -2.57 -23.74 1.25
N ARG A 259 -3.59 -23.05 0.71
CA ARG A 259 -3.44 -21.70 0.15
C ARG A 259 -2.94 -20.69 1.17
N GLY A 260 -3.55 -20.61 2.36
CA GLY A 260 -3.14 -19.66 3.40
C GLY A 260 -1.70 -19.92 3.86
N ILE A 261 -1.30 -21.20 3.97
CA ILE A 261 0.09 -21.57 4.29
C ILE A 261 1.04 -21.17 3.16
N THR A 262 0.63 -21.32 1.90
CA THR A 262 1.44 -20.90 0.75
C THR A 262 1.62 -19.38 0.70
N GLU A 263 0.55 -18.62 0.92
CA GLU A 263 0.58 -17.15 0.99
C GLU A 263 1.50 -16.68 2.14
N LEU A 264 1.39 -17.30 3.31
CA LEU A 264 2.26 -17.01 4.46
C LEU A 264 3.73 -17.29 4.16
N ALA A 265 4.04 -18.37 3.43
CA ALA A 265 5.41 -18.67 3.02
C ALA A 265 6.00 -17.53 2.17
N TYR A 266 5.24 -17.04 1.17
CA TYR A 266 5.68 -15.93 0.34
C TYR A 266 5.88 -14.64 1.14
N ILE A 267 4.99 -14.34 2.10
CA ILE A 267 5.12 -13.16 2.96
C ILE A 267 6.38 -13.24 3.81
N ALA A 268 6.62 -14.37 4.50
CA ALA A 268 7.80 -14.56 5.33
C ALA A 268 9.10 -14.44 4.51
N ILE A 269 9.12 -14.99 3.29
CA ILE A 269 10.26 -14.90 2.37
C ILE A 269 10.48 -13.48 1.86
N ALA A 270 9.41 -12.75 1.58
CA ALA A 270 9.49 -11.34 1.15
C ALA A 270 10.11 -10.45 2.24
N ASP A 271 9.78 -10.72 3.50
CA ASP A 271 10.34 -10.05 4.68
C ASP A 271 11.69 -10.64 5.13
N GLU A 272 12.28 -11.53 4.34
CA GLU A 272 13.58 -12.16 4.57
C GLU A 272 13.66 -13.05 5.83
N ASP A 273 12.52 -13.42 6.46
CA ASP A 273 12.49 -14.45 7.49
C ASP A 273 12.58 -15.87 6.87
N TYR A 274 13.76 -16.20 6.38
CA TYR A 274 14.03 -17.51 5.77
C TYR A 274 13.92 -18.67 6.76
N THR A 275 14.03 -18.40 8.07
CA THR A 275 13.88 -19.43 9.10
C THR A 275 12.43 -19.90 9.19
N SER A 276 11.51 -18.97 9.33
CA SER A 276 10.07 -19.27 9.31
C SER A 276 9.63 -19.76 7.93
N GLY A 277 10.13 -19.13 6.84
CA GLY A 277 9.84 -19.54 5.48
C GLY A 277 10.18 -21.01 5.21
N ARG A 278 11.33 -21.50 5.64
CA ARG A 278 11.72 -22.92 5.50
C ARG A 278 10.80 -23.87 6.25
N GLU A 279 10.43 -23.54 7.48
CA GLU A 279 9.52 -24.37 8.28
C GLU A 279 8.14 -24.48 7.60
N ILE A 280 7.62 -23.34 7.11
CA ILE A 280 6.32 -23.29 6.42
C ILE A 280 6.36 -24.07 5.11
N VAL A 281 7.39 -23.87 4.29
CA VAL A 281 7.52 -24.56 3.00
C VAL A 281 7.76 -26.06 3.16
N SER A 282 8.52 -26.49 4.17
CA SER A 282 8.68 -27.92 4.47
C SER A 282 7.33 -28.56 4.76
N TYR A 283 6.50 -27.91 5.56
CA TYR A 283 5.15 -28.39 5.83
C TYR A 283 4.28 -28.44 4.56
N LEU A 284 4.40 -27.44 3.67
CA LEU A 284 3.72 -27.45 2.37
C LEU A 284 4.08 -28.69 1.54
N ILE A 285 5.37 -29.00 1.44
CA ILE A 285 5.86 -30.15 0.68
C ILE A 285 5.34 -31.46 1.27
N GLU A 286 5.43 -31.63 2.59
CA GLU A 286 5.00 -32.82 3.32
C GLU A 286 3.49 -33.09 3.24
N ASN A 287 2.68 -32.03 3.20
CA ASN A 287 1.21 -32.12 3.20
C ASN A 287 0.58 -31.90 1.82
N SER A 288 1.39 -31.78 0.77
CA SER A 288 0.90 -31.63 -0.60
C SER A 288 0.33 -32.94 -1.15
N PHE A 289 -0.95 -32.92 -1.53
CA PHE A 289 -1.64 -34.10 -2.08
C PHE A 289 -1.36 -34.35 -3.58
N THR A 290 -0.93 -33.33 -4.31
CA THR A 290 -0.68 -33.41 -5.75
C THR A 290 0.80 -33.24 -6.07
N PRO A 291 1.32 -33.91 -7.12
CA PRO A 291 2.67 -33.67 -7.58
C PRO A 291 2.93 -32.19 -7.92
N GLN A 292 1.92 -31.51 -8.46
CA GLN A 292 2.02 -30.09 -8.81
C GLN A 292 2.21 -29.18 -7.58
N SER A 293 1.44 -29.40 -6.52
CA SER A 293 1.60 -28.63 -5.26
C SER A 293 2.95 -28.92 -4.60
N ARG A 294 3.40 -30.19 -4.65
CA ARG A 294 4.72 -30.56 -4.13
C ARG A 294 5.86 -29.93 -4.94
N LEU A 295 5.74 -29.90 -6.26
CA LEU A 295 6.68 -29.19 -7.13
C LEU A 295 6.75 -27.69 -6.79
N GLN A 296 5.61 -27.04 -6.60
CA GLN A 296 5.56 -25.61 -6.21
C GLN A 296 6.26 -25.37 -4.87
N GLY A 297 6.00 -26.20 -3.86
CA GLY A 297 6.67 -26.11 -2.56
C GLY A 297 8.20 -26.25 -2.69
N ASN A 298 8.65 -27.25 -3.45
CA ASN A 298 10.09 -27.45 -3.71
C ASN A 298 10.70 -26.28 -4.48
N GLN A 299 9.98 -25.67 -5.44
CA GLN A 299 10.45 -24.51 -6.17
C GLN A 299 10.66 -23.32 -5.23
N ILE A 300 9.70 -23.03 -4.33
CA ILE A 300 9.83 -21.97 -3.31
C ILE A 300 11.06 -22.25 -2.42
N LEU A 301 11.25 -23.49 -2.00
CA LEU A 301 12.40 -23.88 -1.18
C LEU A 301 13.72 -23.61 -1.92
N MET A 302 13.80 -24.00 -3.20
CA MET A 302 15.01 -23.78 -4.01
C MET A 302 15.31 -22.29 -4.21
N GLN A 303 14.28 -21.45 -4.43
CA GLN A 303 14.46 -19.99 -4.52
C GLN A 303 15.06 -19.40 -3.23
N MET A 304 14.58 -19.83 -2.06
CA MET A 304 15.16 -19.43 -0.76
C MET A 304 16.61 -19.92 -0.62
N GLU A 305 16.88 -21.18 -0.94
CA GLU A 305 18.23 -21.74 -0.85
C GLU A 305 19.21 -21.00 -1.76
N VAL A 306 18.82 -20.69 -2.97
CA VAL A 306 19.64 -19.90 -3.91
C VAL A 306 19.89 -18.49 -3.36
N LYS A 307 18.86 -17.83 -2.80
CA LYS A 307 18.99 -16.47 -2.25
C LYS A 307 19.90 -16.39 -1.04
N THR A 308 19.91 -17.44 -0.20
CA THR A 308 20.71 -17.49 1.04
C THR A 308 22.05 -18.21 0.87
N ALA A 309 22.36 -18.72 -0.32
CA ALA A 309 23.54 -19.54 -0.58
C ALA A 309 24.84 -18.73 -0.56
N THR A 310 25.87 -19.41 -0.10
CA THR A 310 27.26 -19.00 -0.30
C THR A 310 27.94 -19.91 -1.35
N PRO A 311 29.05 -19.49 -1.95
CA PRO A 311 29.74 -20.31 -2.97
C PRO A 311 30.05 -21.74 -2.52
N LYS A 312 30.26 -21.96 -1.23
CA LYS A 312 30.51 -23.31 -0.67
C LYS A 312 29.30 -24.25 -0.81
N GLY A 313 28.08 -23.71 -0.83
CA GLY A 313 26.85 -24.49 -0.96
C GLY A 313 26.36 -24.72 -2.39
N TYR A 314 27.00 -24.14 -3.40
CA TYR A 314 26.48 -24.17 -4.77
C TYR A 314 26.41 -25.59 -5.37
N ALA A 315 27.37 -26.47 -5.04
CA ALA A 315 27.35 -27.86 -5.48
C ALA A 315 26.13 -28.64 -4.94
N ASP A 316 25.77 -28.39 -3.69
CA ASP A 316 24.61 -29.05 -3.07
C ASP A 316 23.29 -28.52 -3.65
N ILE A 317 23.20 -27.23 -3.92
CA ILE A 317 22.04 -26.61 -4.58
C ILE A 317 21.86 -27.16 -6.00
N GLU A 318 22.93 -27.24 -6.77
CA GLU A 318 22.91 -27.83 -8.11
C GLU A 318 22.38 -29.28 -8.07
N LYS A 319 22.92 -30.09 -7.13
CA LYS A 319 22.46 -31.48 -6.95
C LYS A 319 20.98 -31.58 -6.58
N LYS A 320 20.46 -30.66 -5.73
CA LYS A 320 19.05 -30.62 -5.38
C LYS A 320 18.18 -30.29 -6.60
N PHE A 321 18.56 -29.30 -7.42
CA PHE A 321 17.84 -29.00 -8.67
C PHE A 321 17.80 -30.21 -9.60
N GLU A 322 18.95 -30.89 -9.79
CA GLU A 322 19.02 -32.08 -10.61
C GLU A 322 18.10 -33.20 -10.10
N SER A 323 18.14 -33.47 -8.80
CA SER A 323 17.25 -34.49 -8.17
C SER A 323 15.76 -34.16 -8.35
N LEU A 324 15.37 -32.88 -8.22
CA LEU A 324 13.99 -32.46 -8.47
C LEU A 324 13.60 -32.62 -9.94
N LEU A 325 14.51 -32.29 -10.86
CA LEU A 325 14.27 -32.47 -12.31
C LEU A 325 14.29 -33.94 -12.74
N GLU A 326 14.95 -34.82 -12.00
CA GLU A 326 14.84 -36.29 -12.18
C GLU A 326 13.47 -36.80 -11.64
N GLU A 327 13.01 -36.32 -10.50
CA GLU A 327 11.74 -36.71 -9.90
C GLU A 327 10.54 -36.23 -10.73
N PHE A 328 10.50 -34.95 -11.11
CA PHE A 328 9.33 -34.32 -11.75
C PHE A 328 9.43 -34.25 -13.28
N GLY A 329 10.57 -34.64 -13.85
CA GLY A 329 10.85 -34.60 -15.28
C GLY A 329 11.31 -33.24 -15.80
N ARG A 330 11.93 -33.24 -16.98
CA ARG A 330 12.38 -32.05 -17.69
C ARG A 330 11.41 -31.76 -18.84
N GLY A 331 10.39 -30.96 -18.60
CA GLY A 331 9.39 -30.65 -19.60
C GLY A 331 8.56 -29.43 -19.23
N ARG A 332 7.38 -29.36 -19.83
CA ARG A 332 6.46 -28.25 -19.70
C ARG A 332 6.07 -27.94 -18.24
N GLU A 333 5.84 -28.97 -17.44
CA GLU A 333 5.32 -28.79 -16.07
C GLU A 333 6.39 -28.21 -15.12
N THR A 334 7.66 -28.48 -15.39
CA THR A 334 8.79 -27.99 -14.58
C THR A 334 9.48 -26.75 -15.17
N TYR A 335 8.86 -26.06 -16.14
CA TYR A 335 9.52 -24.96 -16.85
C TYR A 335 10.01 -23.84 -15.92
N LEU A 336 9.26 -23.51 -14.85
CA LEU A 336 9.68 -22.51 -13.86
C LEU A 336 10.88 -22.99 -13.03
N LEU A 337 10.86 -24.24 -12.58
CA LEU A 337 12.00 -24.83 -11.86
C LEU A 337 13.25 -24.84 -12.76
N GLN A 338 13.09 -25.12 -14.06
CA GLN A 338 14.19 -25.09 -15.03
C GLN A 338 14.69 -23.64 -15.26
N ILE A 339 13.82 -22.64 -15.28
CA ILE A 339 14.22 -21.23 -15.32
C ILE A 339 15.07 -20.89 -14.10
N ASP A 340 14.57 -21.18 -12.88
CA ASP A 340 15.27 -20.89 -11.63
C ASP A 340 16.64 -21.59 -11.56
N TYR A 341 16.71 -22.85 -12.01
CA TYR A 341 17.95 -23.59 -12.07
C TYR A 341 18.97 -22.96 -13.03
N ASN A 342 18.54 -22.56 -14.23
CA ASN A 342 19.45 -21.98 -15.20
C ASN A 342 19.85 -20.54 -14.85
N ASN A 343 18.99 -19.79 -14.16
CA ASN A 343 19.34 -18.52 -13.53
C ASN A 343 20.47 -18.72 -12.51
N PHE A 344 20.32 -19.67 -11.61
CA PHE A 344 21.37 -20.02 -10.64
C PHE A 344 22.68 -20.43 -11.32
N LEU A 345 22.62 -21.30 -12.34
CA LEU A 345 23.82 -21.74 -13.09
C LEU A 345 24.56 -20.56 -13.72
N ALA A 346 23.82 -19.62 -14.33
CA ALA A 346 24.42 -18.51 -15.07
C ALA A 346 24.95 -17.40 -14.17
N PHE A 347 24.12 -16.94 -13.21
CA PHE A 347 24.40 -15.71 -12.45
C PHE A 347 25.15 -15.95 -11.14
N GLN A 348 25.19 -17.20 -10.64
CA GLN A 348 25.86 -17.53 -9.37
C GLN A 348 26.93 -18.60 -9.53
N ASN A 349 26.64 -19.68 -10.28
CA ASN A 349 27.53 -20.84 -10.38
C ASN A 349 28.50 -20.77 -11.57
N ASN A 350 28.54 -19.65 -12.28
CA ASN A 350 29.44 -19.39 -13.43
C ASN A 350 29.41 -20.47 -14.56
N LYS A 351 28.23 -21.09 -14.78
CA LYS A 351 27.99 -22.13 -15.82
C LYS A 351 27.07 -21.60 -16.92
N LYS A 352 27.39 -20.46 -17.51
CA LYS A 352 26.57 -19.75 -18.50
C LYS A 352 26.26 -20.57 -19.73
N GLU A 353 27.27 -21.25 -20.32
CA GLU A 353 27.10 -22.06 -21.52
C GLU A 353 26.12 -23.22 -21.31
N GLN A 354 26.19 -23.86 -20.13
CA GLN A 354 25.25 -24.91 -19.76
C GLN A 354 23.83 -24.37 -19.65
N ALA A 355 23.64 -23.22 -18.96
CA ALA A 355 22.34 -22.56 -18.80
C ALA A 355 21.74 -22.20 -20.19
N ILE A 356 22.51 -21.58 -21.06
CA ILE A 356 22.10 -21.24 -22.43
C ILE A 356 21.68 -22.51 -23.21
N LYS A 357 22.45 -23.58 -23.13
CA LYS A 357 22.14 -24.86 -23.79
C LYS A 357 20.83 -25.45 -23.29
N ASN A 358 20.65 -25.47 -21.97
CA ASN A 358 19.44 -26.00 -21.31
C ASN A 358 18.19 -25.20 -21.70
N LEU A 359 18.24 -23.87 -21.64
CA LEU A 359 17.10 -23.01 -21.99
C LEU A 359 16.77 -23.05 -23.48
N LYS A 360 17.78 -23.18 -24.38
CA LYS A 360 17.54 -23.41 -25.80
C LYS A 360 16.85 -24.75 -26.06
N ALA A 361 17.11 -25.77 -25.26
CA ALA A 361 16.42 -27.05 -25.35
C ALA A 361 14.98 -26.91 -24.83
N LEU A 362 14.77 -26.30 -23.66
CA LEU A 362 13.46 -26.06 -23.09
C LEU A 362 12.57 -25.22 -24.01
N ALA A 363 13.10 -24.20 -24.68
CA ALA A 363 12.34 -23.36 -25.61
C ALA A 363 11.82 -24.12 -26.86
N LYS A 364 12.25 -25.35 -27.10
CA LYS A 364 11.76 -26.24 -28.19
C LYS A 364 10.64 -27.17 -27.73
N GLU A 365 10.42 -27.29 -26.45
CA GLU A 365 9.33 -28.08 -25.88
C GLU A 365 7.96 -27.48 -26.25
N PRO A 366 6.86 -28.26 -26.21
CA PRO A 366 5.50 -27.79 -26.53
C PRO A 366 4.95 -26.90 -25.44
N LEU A 367 5.52 -25.73 -25.22
CA LEU A 367 5.14 -24.72 -24.23
C LEU A 367 3.98 -23.87 -24.76
N SER A 368 3.17 -23.32 -23.84
CA SER A 368 2.24 -22.25 -24.19
C SER A 368 3.00 -20.98 -24.60
N ALA A 369 2.33 -20.08 -25.32
CA ALA A 369 2.96 -18.81 -25.75
C ALA A 369 3.59 -18.04 -24.59
N TYR A 370 2.92 -18.03 -23.44
CA TYR A 370 3.39 -17.33 -22.24
C TYR A 370 4.60 -18.06 -21.58
N GLN A 371 4.54 -19.37 -21.48
CA GLN A 371 5.66 -20.17 -20.95
C GLN A 371 6.91 -20.02 -21.82
N GLU A 372 6.74 -20.14 -23.15
CA GLU A 372 7.83 -19.94 -24.11
C GLU A 372 8.44 -18.53 -24.00
N ALA A 373 7.59 -17.50 -23.84
CA ALA A 373 8.05 -16.13 -23.66
C ALA A 373 8.90 -15.97 -22.40
N ARG A 374 8.50 -16.58 -21.27
CA ARG A 374 9.29 -16.55 -20.03
C ARG A 374 10.62 -17.28 -20.16
N VAL A 375 10.65 -18.45 -20.78
CA VAL A 375 11.89 -19.19 -21.05
C VAL A 375 12.84 -18.39 -21.93
N LYS A 376 12.31 -17.76 -22.99
CA LYS A 376 13.11 -16.91 -23.89
C LYS A 376 13.59 -15.62 -23.21
N MET A 377 12.81 -15.07 -22.26
CA MET A 377 13.20 -13.92 -21.46
C MET A 377 14.46 -14.24 -20.66
N GLU A 378 14.43 -15.32 -19.89
CA GLU A 378 15.58 -15.76 -19.10
C GLU A 378 16.80 -16.08 -19.97
N LEU A 379 16.58 -16.78 -21.09
CA LEU A 379 17.64 -17.06 -22.04
C LEU A 379 18.30 -15.79 -22.59
N ALA A 380 17.50 -14.79 -22.94
CA ALA A 380 18.00 -13.51 -23.45
C ALA A 380 18.74 -12.71 -22.38
N ASP A 381 18.25 -12.72 -21.12
CA ASP A 381 18.95 -12.08 -19.99
C ASP A 381 20.34 -12.70 -19.75
N ILE A 382 20.45 -14.03 -19.83
CA ILE A 382 21.74 -14.73 -19.72
C ILE A 382 22.66 -14.42 -20.92
N LEU A 383 22.10 -14.28 -22.12
CA LEU A 383 22.86 -13.87 -23.29
C LEU A 383 23.39 -12.44 -23.20
N VAL A 384 22.62 -11.51 -22.62
CA VAL A 384 23.11 -10.15 -22.30
C VAL A 384 24.22 -10.20 -21.27
N PHE A 385 24.06 -10.99 -20.22
CA PHE A 385 25.08 -11.21 -19.20
C PHE A 385 26.39 -11.78 -19.78
N ASP A 386 26.27 -12.57 -20.86
CA ASP A 386 27.41 -13.15 -21.62
C ASP A 386 27.85 -12.30 -22.84
N GLU A 387 27.38 -11.05 -22.92
CA GLU A 387 27.67 -10.07 -23.98
C GLU A 387 27.30 -10.53 -25.41
N LYS A 388 26.43 -11.54 -25.54
CA LYS A 388 25.89 -12.03 -26.82
C LYS A 388 24.65 -11.19 -27.22
N PHE A 389 24.82 -9.89 -27.32
CA PHE A 389 23.73 -8.91 -27.46
C PHE A 389 22.84 -9.18 -28.70
N ASN A 390 23.42 -9.46 -29.84
CA ASN A 390 22.64 -9.67 -31.07
C ASN A 390 21.71 -10.89 -30.96
N GLU A 391 22.15 -11.95 -30.29
CA GLU A 391 21.32 -13.13 -30.06
C GLU A 391 20.21 -12.83 -29.05
N ALA A 392 20.51 -12.10 -27.97
CA ALA A 392 19.52 -11.66 -26.98
C ALA A 392 18.41 -10.81 -27.61
N LEU A 393 18.79 -9.86 -28.47
CA LEU A 393 17.83 -8.99 -29.18
C LEU A 393 16.85 -9.78 -30.05
N ILE A 394 17.30 -10.89 -30.67
CA ILE A 394 16.42 -11.80 -31.45
C ILE A 394 15.37 -12.43 -30.52
N TYR A 395 15.76 -12.95 -29.35
CA TYR A 395 14.82 -13.59 -28.45
C TYR A 395 13.82 -12.58 -27.86
N TYR A 396 14.26 -11.40 -27.43
CA TYR A 396 13.34 -10.35 -26.96
C TYR A 396 12.34 -9.91 -28.04
N SER A 397 12.80 -9.79 -29.29
CA SER A 397 11.93 -9.48 -30.44
C SER A 397 10.88 -10.57 -30.70
N GLN A 398 11.25 -11.85 -30.53
CA GLN A 398 10.33 -12.98 -30.65
C GLN A 398 9.27 -12.95 -29.56
N ILE A 399 9.61 -12.56 -28.30
CA ILE A 399 8.67 -12.40 -27.20
C ILE A 399 7.65 -11.33 -27.53
N GLN A 400 8.09 -10.14 -27.98
CA GLN A 400 7.18 -9.04 -28.35
C GLN A 400 6.15 -9.44 -29.40
N LYS A 401 6.54 -10.29 -30.37
CA LYS A 401 5.62 -10.80 -31.39
C LYS A 401 4.68 -11.89 -30.87
N LYS A 402 5.12 -12.69 -29.90
CA LYS A 402 4.39 -13.87 -29.41
C LYS A 402 3.28 -13.51 -28.42
N VAL A 403 3.54 -12.55 -27.51
CA VAL A 403 2.62 -12.15 -26.43
C VAL A 403 2.26 -10.66 -26.55
N GLN A 404 1.74 -10.26 -27.71
CA GLN A 404 1.36 -8.89 -28.01
C GLN A 404 0.41 -8.33 -26.95
N SER A 405 0.57 -7.05 -26.60
CA SER A 405 -0.23 -6.32 -25.61
C SER A 405 -0.13 -6.80 -24.15
N ASP A 406 0.71 -7.79 -23.86
CA ASP A 406 1.01 -8.23 -22.49
C ASP A 406 2.12 -7.38 -21.84
N VAL A 407 2.14 -7.31 -20.52
CA VAL A 407 3.22 -6.67 -19.73
C VAL A 407 4.57 -7.31 -20.07
N LEU A 408 4.62 -8.62 -20.32
CA LEU A 408 5.82 -9.34 -20.69
C LEU A 408 6.40 -8.87 -22.05
N ALA A 409 5.54 -8.48 -23.00
CA ALA A 409 5.99 -7.89 -24.27
C ALA A 409 6.58 -6.48 -24.06
N GLN A 410 6.03 -5.71 -23.15
CA GLN A 410 6.55 -4.39 -22.77
C GLN A 410 7.90 -4.52 -22.05
N GLU A 411 8.01 -5.47 -21.13
CA GLU A 411 9.27 -5.81 -20.48
C GLU A 411 10.34 -6.23 -21.49
N ALA A 412 10.00 -7.11 -22.42
CA ALA A 412 10.92 -7.50 -23.49
C ALA A 412 11.38 -6.31 -24.34
N ARG A 413 10.49 -5.34 -24.61
CA ARG A 413 10.84 -4.11 -25.32
C ARG A 413 11.82 -3.24 -24.52
N PHE A 414 11.58 -3.10 -23.23
CA PHE A 414 12.51 -2.39 -22.34
C PHE A 414 13.89 -3.05 -22.33
N LYS A 415 13.94 -4.40 -22.27
CA LYS A 415 15.20 -5.15 -22.35
C LYS A 415 15.89 -5.02 -23.71
N VAL A 416 15.15 -4.85 -24.82
CA VAL A 416 15.74 -4.46 -26.11
C VAL A 416 16.41 -3.10 -26.00
N ALA A 417 15.73 -2.11 -25.45
CA ALA A 417 16.30 -0.77 -25.28
C ALA A 417 17.56 -0.81 -24.39
N ARG A 418 17.50 -1.48 -23.26
CA ARG A 418 18.63 -1.62 -22.33
C ARG A 418 19.81 -2.39 -22.95
N THR A 419 19.53 -3.43 -23.73
CA THR A 419 20.59 -4.18 -24.45
C THR A 419 21.25 -3.32 -25.51
N SER A 420 20.48 -2.50 -26.24
CA SER A 420 20.99 -1.55 -27.22
C SER A 420 21.84 -0.46 -26.56
N TYR A 421 21.41 0.04 -25.40
CA TYR A 421 22.18 0.96 -24.57
C TYR A 421 23.54 0.35 -24.14
N PHE A 422 23.56 -0.89 -23.63
CA PHE A 422 24.81 -1.59 -23.29
C PHE A 422 25.76 -1.77 -24.50
N LYS A 423 25.18 -1.90 -25.68
CA LYS A 423 25.92 -2.00 -26.93
C LYS A 423 26.45 -0.66 -27.47
N GLY A 424 25.97 0.46 -26.87
CA GLY A 424 26.28 1.82 -27.34
C GLY A 424 25.44 2.28 -28.53
N ASP A 425 24.35 1.58 -28.85
CA ASP A 425 23.39 1.94 -29.91
C ASP A 425 22.26 2.77 -29.28
N PHE A 426 22.60 4.00 -28.91
CA PHE A 426 21.72 4.88 -28.14
C PHE A 426 20.51 5.37 -28.93
N ASP A 427 20.65 5.62 -30.23
CA ASP A 427 19.54 6.03 -31.10
C ASP A 427 18.45 4.97 -31.16
N TRP A 428 18.84 3.70 -31.32
CA TRP A 428 17.88 2.61 -31.31
C TRP A 428 17.27 2.37 -29.93
N ALA A 429 18.06 2.50 -28.88
CA ALA A 429 17.54 2.44 -27.51
C ALA A 429 16.46 3.50 -27.29
N GLN A 430 16.71 4.75 -27.69
CA GLN A 430 15.78 5.86 -27.54
C GLN A 430 14.45 5.62 -28.28
N VAL A 431 14.49 5.10 -29.51
CA VAL A 431 13.27 4.73 -30.28
C VAL A 431 12.40 3.72 -29.51
N GLN A 432 13.02 2.74 -28.85
CA GLN A 432 12.27 1.74 -28.07
C GLN A 432 11.68 2.35 -26.79
N LEU A 433 12.43 3.22 -26.11
CA LEU A 433 12.04 3.89 -24.87
C LEU A 433 10.88 4.85 -25.10
N ASP A 434 10.86 5.60 -26.19
CA ASP A 434 9.77 6.54 -26.51
C ASP A 434 8.40 5.84 -26.66
N VAL A 435 8.39 4.60 -27.12
CA VAL A 435 7.15 3.81 -27.15
C VAL A 435 6.71 3.42 -25.74
N LEU A 436 7.66 3.14 -24.84
CA LEU A 436 7.39 2.64 -23.49
C LEU A 436 7.00 3.72 -22.49
N LYS A 437 7.29 5.00 -22.73
CA LYS A 437 6.85 6.13 -21.91
C LYS A 437 5.32 6.18 -21.74
N LYS A 438 4.58 5.53 -22.65
CA LYS A 438 3.11 5.39 -22.62
C LYS A 438 2.66 3.98 -22.22
N SER A 439 3.53 3.22 -21.55
CA SER A 439 3.22 1.85 -21.11
C SER A 439 2.07 1.83 -20.11
N THR A 440 1.26 0.76 -20.14
CA THR A 440 0.24 0.49 -19.13
C THR A 440 0.83 0.05 -17.80
N SER A 441 2.06 -0.47 -17.78
CA SER A 441 2.83 -0.75 -16.56
C SER A 441 3.56 0.51 -16.13
N GLN A 442 3.18 1.08 -15.01
CA GLN A 442 3.80 2.29 -14.46
C GLN A 442 5.30 2.09 -14.16
N LEU A 443 5.69 0.91 -13.66
CA LEU A 443 7.10 0.58 -13.40
C LEU A 443 7.92 0.59 -14.70
N ILE A 444 7.46 -0.07 -15.76
CA ILE A 444 8.16 -0.08 -17.05
C ILE A 444 8.22 1.31 -17.67
N ALA A 445 7.18 2.12 -17.50
CA ALA A 445 7.17 3.50 -17.98
C ALA A 445 8.22 4.37 -17.25
N ASN A 446 8.33 4.23 -15.93
CA ASN A 446 9.32 4.94 -15.12
C ASN A 446 10.76 4.54 -15.50
N ASP A 447 11.04 3.22 -15.57
CA ASP A 447 12.36 2.71 -15.97
C ASP A 447 12.73 3.19 -17.39
N ALA A 448 11.75 3.24 -18.30
CA ALA A 448 11.95 3.74 -19.66
C ALA A 448 12.21 5.25 -19.69
N MET A 449 11.55 6.01 -18.84
CA MET A 449 11.78 7.46 -18.72
C MET A 449 13.18 7.74 -18.14
N GLU A 450 13.57 7.06 -17.08
CA GLU A 450 14.89 7.19 -16.46
C GLU A 450 16.02 6.91 -17.47
N LEU A 451 15.98 5.75 -18.14
CA LEU A 451 17.00 5.41 -19.14
C LEU A 451 16.96 6.36 -20.34
N SER A 452 15.79 6.84 -20.74
CA SER A 452 15.66 7.80 -21.84
C SER A 452 16.26 9.18 -21.49
N LEU A 453 16.04 9.65 -20.25
CA LEU A 453 16.63 10.91 -19.76
C LEU A 453 18.16 10.78 -19.70
N LEU A 454 18.68 9.71 -19.10
CA LEU A 454 20.11 9.44 -19.06
C LEU A 454 20.74 9.51 -20.46
N ILE A 455 20.11 8.88 -21.47
CA ILE A 455 20.63 8.92 -22.84
C ILE A 455 20.51 10.31 -23.43
N SER A 456 19.35 10.96 -23.35
CA SER A 456 19.10 12.26 -23.99
C SER A 456 20.01 13.35 -23.43
N ASP A 457 20.15 13.44 -22.12
CA ASP A 457 20.90 14.49 -21.44
C ASP A 457 22.40 14.39 -21.75
N ASN A 458 22.89 13.15 -21.96
CA ASN A 458 24.30 12.88 -22.22
C ASN A 458 24.65 12.71 -23.71
N THR A 459 23.69 12.87 -24.63
CA THR A 459 23.94 12.84 -26.09
C THR A 459 23.84 14.20 -26.75
N MET A 460 23.19 15.19 -26.11
CA MET A 460 22.97 16.51 -26.72
C MET A 460 24.25 17.35 -26.86
N GLU A 461 25.17 17.21 -25.93
CA GLU A 461 26.39 18.04 -25.86
C GLU A 461 27.65 17.33 -26.35
N ASP A 462 27.68 15.99 -26.35
CA ASP A 462 28.81 15.16 -26.83
C ASP A 462 28.44 14.35 -28.07
N SER A 463 28.83 14.84 -29.25
CA SER A 463 28.64 14.12 -30.52
C SER A 463 29.40 12.78 -30.60
N THR A 464 30.43 12.58 -29.78
CA THR A 464 31.23 11.36 -29.73
C THR A 464 30.61 10.31 -28.82
N GLN A 465 29.79 10.74 -27.85
CA GLN A 465 29.12 9.91 -26.84
C GLN A 465 30.12 9.06 -26.03
N THR A 466 31.36 9.56 -25.87
CA THR A 466 32.45 8.76 -25.28
C THR A 466 32.20 8.49 -23.81
N ALA A 467 31.81 9.50 -23.04
CA ALA A 467 31.53 9.36 -21.62
C ALA A 467 30.29 8.46 -21.36
N LEU A 468 29.21 8.63 -22.14
CA LEU A 468 28.02 7.79 -22.05
C LEU A 468 28.32 6.32 -22.43
N LYS A 469 29.17 6.06 -23.42
CA LYS A 469 29.61 4.68 -23.76
C LYS A 469 30.38 4.03 -22.62
N LYS A 470 31.27 4.79 -21.96
CA LYS A 470 31.97 4.31 -20.75
C LYS A 470 30.98 4.01 -19.62
N TYR A 471 30.03 4.92 -19.40
CA TYR A 471 29.01 4.72 -18.36
C TYR A 471 28.14 3.48 -18.65
N ALA A 472 27.67 3.28 -19.88
CA ALA A 472 26.95 2.06 -20.29
C ALA A 472 27.80 0.79 -20.08
N ARG A 473 29.12 0.87 -20.32
CA ARG A 473 30.04 -0.25 -20.02
C ARG A 473 30.15 -0.51 -18.52
N ALA A 474 30.26 0.54 -17.70
CA ALA A 474 30.29 0.40 -16.22
C ALA A 474 28.97 -0.18 -15.69
N ASP A 475 27.83 0.23 -16.23
CA ASP A 475 26.53 -0.32 -15.86
C ASP A 475 26.40 -1.81 -16.23
N LEU A 476 26.88 -2.22 -17.41
CA LEU A 476 26.97 -3.63 -17.80
C LEU A 476 27.88 -4.44 -16.87
N LEU A 477 29.04 -3.91 -16.51
CA LEU A 477 29.98 -4.55 -15.58
C LEU A 477 29.37 -4.72 -14.18
N ALA A 478 28.64 -3.71 -13.69
CA ALA A 478 27.88 -3.79 -12.44
C ALA A 478 26.77 -4.85 -12.51
N PHE A 479 26.06 -4.95 -13.65
CA PHE A 479 25.09 -6.01 -13.91
C PHE A 479 25.74 -7.40 -13.90
N GLN A 480 26.96 -7.52 -14.45
CA GLN A 480 27.77 -8.74 -14.41
C GLN A 480 28.39 -9.02 -13.03
N LYS A 481 28.11 -8.21 -11.99
CA LYS A 481 28.72 -8.27 -10.64
C LYS A 481 30.25 -8.08 -10.63
N LYS A 482 30.82 -7.50 -11.68
CA LYS A 482 32.23 -7.14 -11.80
C LYS A 482 32.48 -5.75 -11.22
N ASN A 483 32.19 -5.61 -9.91
CA ASN A 483 32.14 -4.31 -9.23
C ASN A 483 33.47 -3.54 -9.33
N SER A 484 34.62 -4.21 -9.19
CA SER A 484 35.94 -3.55 -9.27
C SER A 484 36.22 -2.99 -10.67
N GLU A 485 35.84 -3.73 -11.72
CA GLU A 485 36.00 -3.26 -13.10
C GLU A 485 35.03 -2.09 -13.37
N ALA A 486 33.77 -2.17 -12.90
CA ALA A 486 32.80 -1.09 -13.02
C ALA A 486 33.31 0.21 -12.32
N ILE A 487 33.83 0.11 -11.11
CA ILE A 487 34.43 1.22 -10.37
C ILE A 487 35.59 1.85 -11.16
N SER A 488 36.48 1.03 -11.72
CA SER A 488 37.61 1.56 -12.52
C SER A 488 37.16 2.33 -13.76
N VAL A 489 36.09 1.90 -14.43
CA VAL A 489 35.53 2.63 -15.58
C VAL A 489 34.86 3.94 -15.13
N LEU A 490 34.18 3.93 -13.97
CA LEU A 490 33.59 5.16 -13.39
C LEU A 490 34.67 6.14 -12.91
N ASP A 491 35.79 5.65 -12.32
CA ASP A 491 36.93 6.48 -11.94
C ASP A 491 37.53 7.20 -13.18
N ASP A 492 37.59 6.50 -14.33
CA ASP A 492 38.05 7.09 -15.59
C ASP A 492 37.10 8.21 -16.08
N ILE A 493 35.78 8.03 -15.95
CA ILE A 493 34.80 9.08 -16.25
C ILE A 493 35.04 10.30 -15.34
N LEU A 494 35.08 10.09 -14.03
CA LEU A 494 35.23 11.16 -13.02
C LEU A 494 36.58 11.90 -13.14
N SER A 495 37.58 11.29 -13.77
CA SER A 495 38.89 11.91 -13.98
C SER A 495 39.00 12.67 -15.31
N ASN A 496 38.46 12.10 -16.39
CA ASN A 496 38.69 12.56 -17.76
C ASN A 496 37.49 13.29 -18.36
N HIS A 497 36.29 13.21 -17.74
CA HIS A 497 35.05 13.83 -18.18
C HIS A 497 34.44 14.73 -17.09
N LYS A 498 35.30 15.36 -16.31
CA LYS A 498 34.91 16.26 -15.22
C LYS A 498 34.18 17.50 -15.77
N GLY A 499 33.02 17.83 -15.18
CA GLY A 499 32.16 18.93 -15.60
C GLY A 499 31.25 18.60 -16.77
N GLU A 500 31.29 17.37 -17.31
CA GLU A 500 30.27 16.89 -18.24
C GLU A 500 29.04 16.40 -17.44
N LYS A 501 27.86 16.42 -18.07
CA LYS A 501 26.57 16.04 -17.40
C LYS A 501 26.56 14.65 -16.80
N ILE A 502 27.34 13.72 -17.34
CA ILE A 502 27.44 12.33 -16.85
C ILE A 502 28.15 12.21 -15.48
N GLU A 503 28.74 13.31 -14.94
CA GLU A 503 29.56 13.22 -13.73
C GLU A 503 28.73 12.88 -12.49
N ASP A 504 27.54 13.45 -12.32
CA ASP A 504 26.65 13.17 -11.19
C ASP A 504 26.08 11.75 -11.26
N GLU A 505 25.70 11.26 -12.45
CA GLU A 505 25.28 9.88 -12.64
C GLU A 505 26.43 8.90 -12.33
N ALA A 506 27.66 9.24 -12.75
CA ALA A 506 28.83 8.42 -12.45
C ALA A 506 29.14 8.37 -10.94
N LEU A 507 29.04 9.50 -10.24
CA LEU A 507 29.17 9.58 -8.79
C LEU A 507 28.08 8.75 -8.10
N PHE A 508 26.85 8.90 -8.53
CA PHE A 508 25.71 8.18 -7.96
C PHE A 508 25.83 6.67 -8.15
N LYS A 509 26.10 6.23 -9.38
CA LYS A 509 26.31 4.82 -9.71
C LYS A 509 27.44 4.18 -8.91
N GLN A 510 28.55 4.89 -8.80
CA GLN A 510 29.72 4.43 -8.04
C GLN A 510 29.39 4.38 -6.54
N GLY A 511 28.65 5.37 -6.01
CA GLY A 511 28.13 5.38 -4.64
C GLY A 511 27.29 4.15 -4.34
N LYS A 512 26.34 3.79 -5.23
CA LYS A 512 25.51 2.57 -5.10
C LYS A 512 26.34 1.28 -5.16
N ILE A 513 27.40 1.24 -5.94
CA ILE A 513 28.31 0.08 -5.94
C ILE A 513 29.07 -0.01 -4.62
N PHE A 514 29.56 1.12 -4.07
CA PHE A 514 30.23 1.16 -2.78
C PHE A 514 29.31 0.74 -1.62
N GLU A 515 28.05 1.18 -1.60
CA GLU A 515 27.05 0.68 -0.64
C GLU A 515 26.94 -0.84 -0.69
N LYS A 516 26.78 -1.38 -1.90
CA LYS A 516 26.59 -2.82 -2.12
C LYS A 516 27.77 -3.67 -1.62
N ILE A 517 28.98 -3.14 -1.70
CA ILE A 517 30.21 -3.85 -1.23
C ILE A 517 30.60 -3.47 0.20
N GLY A 518 29.83 -2.61 0.88
CA GLY A 518 30.06 -2.20 2.27
C GLY A 518 31.11 -1.10 2.48
N GLU A 519 31.54 -0.43 1.41
CA GLU A 519 32.50 0.69 1.46
C GLU A 519 31.79 2.02 1.71
N TYR A 520 31.09 2.13 2.86
CA TYR A 520 30.18 3.25 3.16
C TYR A 520 30.83 4.62 3.15
N SER A 521 32.10 4.75 3.59
CA SER A 521 32.81 6.03 3.57
C SER A 521 33.06 6.54 2.14
N ARG A 522 33.28 5.64 1.18
CA ARG A 522 33.43 6.02 -0.24
C ARG A 522 32.08 6.40 -0.85
N ALA A 523 31.01 5.68 -0.49
CA ALA A 523 29.65 6.04 -0.87
C ALA A 523 29.26 7.42 -0.33
N GLU A 524 29.53 7.70 0.97
CA GLU A 524 29.34 8.99 1.61
C GLU A 524 30.06 10.11 0.83
N SER A 525 31.33 9.91 0.48
CA SER A 525 32.09 10.89 -0.30
C SER A 525 31.44 11.23 -1.65
N ASN A 526 30.95 10.21 -2.36
CA ASN A 526 30.33 10.42 -3.66
C ASN A 526 28.98 11.15 -3.56
N TYR A 527 28.11 10.72 -2.66
CA TYR A 527 26.82 11.38 -2.45
C TYR A 527 26.97 12.81 -1.94
N SER A 528 27.96 13.06 -1.06
CA SER A 528 28.26 14.41 -0.60
C SER A 528 28.69 15.33 -1.75
N LYS A 529 29.46 14.83 -2.73
CA LYS A 529 29.82 15.61 -3.92
C LYS A 529 28.59 15.96 -4.79
N ILE A 530 27.64 15.02 -4.94
CA ILE A 530 26.39 15.31 -5.66
C ILE A 530 25.65 16.43 -4.95
N ILE A 531 25.48 16.34 -3.64
CA ILE A 531 24.79 17.36 -2.83
C ILE A 531 25.50 18.72 -2.89
N GLU A 532 26.83 18.74 -2.93
CA GLU A 532 27.63 19.97 -2.94
C GLU A 532 27.66 20.66 -4.32
N PHE A 533 27.80 19.88 -5.40
CA PHE A 533 28.05 20.42 -6.73
C PHE A 533 26.88 20.31 -7.70
N TYR A 534 25.89 19.46 -7.39
CA TYR A 534 24.75 19.14 -8.27
C TYR A 534 23.41 19.19 -7.52
N SER A 535 23.28 20.13 -6.55
CA SER A 535 22.10 20.24 -5.68
C SER A 535 20.79 20.53 -6.41
N ASP A 536 20.86 21.09 -7.60
CA ASP A 536 19.69 21.42 -8.43
C ASP A 536 19.37 20.33 -9.48
N ASP A 537 20.20 19.28 -9.56
CA ASP A 537 20.02 18.17 -10.50
C ASP A 537 19.14 17.05 -9.89
N ILE A 538 18.60 16.20 -10.76
CA ILE A 538 17.59 15.21 -10.41
C ILE A 538 18.06 14.11 -9.43
N LEU A 539 19.37 13.92 -9.26
CA LEU A 539 19.95 12.93 -8.36
C LEU A 539 20.24 13.46 -6.95
N ALA A 540 19.97 14.75 -6.68
CA ALA A 540 20.31 15.36 -5.40
C ALA A 540 19.47 14.79 -4.23
N ASP A 541 18.16 14.62 -4.42
CA ASP A 541 17.28 14.03 -3.43
C ASP A 541 17.55 12.52 -3.22
N ASP A 542 17.89 11.80 -4.30
CA ASP A 542 18.40 10.42 -4.23
C ASP A 542 19.67 10.33 -3.37
N ALA A 543 20.64 11.23 -3.60
CA ALA A 543 21.88 11.27 -2.83
C ALA A 543 21.62 11.55 -1.35
N HIS A 544 20.74 12.50 -1.02
CA HIS A 544 20.30 12.75 0.35
C HIS A 544 19.65 11.53 0.98
N PHE A 545 18.76 10.84 0.26
CA PHE A 545 18.05 9.67 0.79
C PHE A 545 19.00 8.50 1.07
N HIS A 546 19.88 8.17 0.12
CA HIS A 546 20.87 7.12 0.28
C HIS A 546 21.84 7.42 1.43
N LEU A 547 22.29 8.67 1.55
CA LEU A 547 23.17 9.09 2.61
C LEU A 547 22.48 9.01 3.98
N ALA A 548 21.22 9.44 4.08
CA ALA A 548 20.42 9.30 5.29
C ALA A 548 20.29 7.84 5.73
N LYS A 549 20.04 6.92 4.79
CA LYS A 549 19.97 5.47 5.07
C LYS A 549 21.31 4.90 5.53
N ILE A 550 22.43 5.28 4.92
CA ILE A 550 23.76 4.89 5.35
C ILE A 550 23.99 5.32 6.80
N TYR A 551 23.69 6.57 7.14
CA TYR A 551 23.86 7.08 8.50
C TYR A 551 22.95 6.41 9.52
N GLU A 552 21.67 6.16 9.16
CA GLU A 552 20.71 5.53 10.07
C GLU A 552 21.01 4.05 10.29
N GLU A 553 21.18 3.29 9.20
CA GLU A 553 21.15 1.83 9.24
C GLU A 553 22.56 1.17 9.34
N LYS A 554 23.60 1.87 8.91
CA LYS A 554 24.96 1.28 8.77
C LYS A 554 25.98 1.92 9.69
N LEU A 555 25.89 3.23 9.91
CA LEU A 555 26.86 3.98 10.70
C LEU A 555 26.30 4.38 12.08
N GLU A 556 25.03 4.15 12.34
CA GLU A 556 24.35 4.47 13.61
C GLU A 556 24.52 5.95 14.02
N LEU A 557 24.41 6.86 13.04
CA LEU A 557 24.54 8.30 13.20
C LEU A 557 23.18 9.01 12.99
N PRO A 558 22.19 8.84 13.90
CA PRO A 558 20.82 9.29 13.69
C PRO A 558 20.69 10.80 13.52
N VAL A 559 21.60 11.59 14.07
CA VAL A 559 21.58 13.06 13.92
C VAL A 559 21.84 13.43 12.47
N LYS A 560 22.89 12.86 11.85
CA LYS A 560 23.21 13.10 10.45
C LYS A 560 22.10 12.57 9.54
N ALA A 561 21.58 11.38 9.81
CA ALA A 561 20.46 10.83 9.06
C ALA A 561 19.26 11.78 9.05
N LYS A 562 18.92 12.35 10.21
CA LYS A 562 17.83 13.30 10.37
C LYS A 562 18.04 14.56 9.52
N GLU A 563 19.25 15.11 9.46
CA GLU A 563 19.59 16.30 8.63
C GLU A 563 19.33 16.05 7.15
N HIS A 564 19.68 14.88 6.63
CA HIS A 564 19.44 14.53 5.23
C HIS A 564 17.96 14.26 4.93
N TYR A 565 17.23 13.59 5.83
CA TYR A 565 15.77 13.46 5.67
C TYR A 565 15.06 14.83 5.74
N GLU A 566 15.54 15.73 6.59
CA GLU A 566 15.04 17.11 6.69
C GLU A 566 15.27 17.88 5.39
N ALA A 567 16.45 17.75 4.78
CA ALA A 567 16.77 18.38 3.50
C ALA A 567 15.80 17.95 2.39
N ILE A 568 15.46 16.66 2.32
CA ILE A 568 14.45 16.17 1.35
C ILE A 568 13.10 16.85 1.58
N ILE A 569 12.66 16.96 2.83
CA ILE A 569 11.33 17.51 3.17
C ILE A 569 11.23 19.00 2.80
N PHE A 570 12.29 19.77 3.01
CA PHE A 570 12.23 21.23 2.83
C PHE A 570 12.72 21.71 1.48
N ASN A 571 13.62 20.98 0.81
CA ASN A 571 14.24 21.43 -0.44
C ASN A 571 13.77 20.64 -1.67
N TYR A 572 13.22 19.42 -1.48
CA TYR A 572 12.84 18.52 -2.59
C TYR A 572 11.41 17.97 -2.40
N ALA A 573 10.42 18.89 -2.38
CA ALA A 573 9.01 18.55 -2.09
C ALA A 573 8.39 17.56 -3.09
N ASP A 574 8.91 17.52 -4.32
CA ASP A 574 8.45 16.61 -5.39
C ASP A 574 9.20 15.26 -5.40
N SER A 575 10.12 15.05 -4.45
CA SER A 575 10.87 13.81 -4.33
C SER A 575 9.95 12.59 -4.10
N ILE A 576 10.25 11.49 -4.79
CA ILE A 576 9.58 10.20 -4.56
C ILE A 576 9.79 9.70 -3.11
N TYR A 577 10.86 10.15 -2.46
CA TYR A 577 11.19 9.81 -1.07
C TYR A 577 10.52 10.69 -0.02
N PHE A 578 9.79 11.73 -0.42
CA PHE A 578 9.22 12.72 0.50
C PHE A 578 8.41 12.10 1.65
N ILE A 579 7.52 11.14 1.35
CA ILE A 579 6.68 10.48 2.36
C ILE A 579 7.52 9.65 3.33
N GLU A 580 8.48 8.88 2.80
CA GLU A 580 9.37 8.04 3.61
C GLU A 580 10.31 8.89 4.45
N ALA A 581 10.95 9.89 3.87
CA ALA A 581 11.82 10.84 4.55
C ALA A 581 11.10 11.55 5.70
N ARG A 582 9.85 12.01 5.47
CA ARG A 582 9.03 12.63 6.52
C ARG A 582 8.70 11.67 7.66
N LYS A 583 8.38 10.41 7.36
CA LYS A 583 8.15 9.38 8.38
C LYS A 583 9.41 9.13 9.20
N LYS A 584 10.55 8.90 8.56
CA LYS A 584 11.86 8.68 9.19
C LYS A 584 12.30 9.87 10.03
N TYR A 585 12.19 11.09 9.50
CA TYR A 585 12.49 12.32 10.22
C TYR A 585 11.70 12.44 11.53
N ARG A 586 10.37 12.21 11.46
CA ARG A 586 9.50 12.26 12.64
C ARG A 586 9.88 11.19 13.67
N THR A 587 10.18 9.96 13.22
CA THR A 587 10.67 8.88 14.10
C THR A 587 11.95 9.30 14.81
N LEU A 588 12.95 9.79 14.07
CA LEU A 588 14.23 10.23 14.62
C LEU A 588 14.12 11.47 15.51
N ARG A 589 13.09 12.28 15.35
CA ARG A 589 12.76 13.40 16.22
C ARG A 589 12.10 12.97 17.54
N GLY A 590 11.54 11.76 17.60
CA GLY A 590 10.82 11.23 18.75
C GLY A 590 9.32 11.55 18.76
N ASP A 591 8.75 11.93 17.61
CA ASP A 591 7.31 12.17 17.48
C ASP A 591 6.54 10.85 17.61
N ALA A 592 5.40 10.88 18.30
CA ALA A 592 4.43 9.81 18.22
C ALA A 592 3.88 9.76 16.78
N ILE A 593 4.18 8.69 16.05
CA ILE A 593 3.67 8.48 14.69
C ILE A 593 2.40 7.65 14.84
N ASN A 594 1.25 8.30 14.68
CA ASN A 594 -0.05 7.65 14.55
C ASN A 594 -0.33 7.35 13.09
#